data_a3e3897a96fd681b8b9ab5edbc305490
#
_entry.id   a3e3897a96fd681b8b9ab5edbc305490
#
_cell.length_a   1.000
_cell.length_b   1.000
_cell.length_c   1.000
_cell.angle_alpha   90.00
_cell.angle_beta   90.00
_cell.angle_gamma   90.00
#
_symmetry.space_group_name_H-M   'P 1'
#
loop_
_entity.id
_entity.type
_entity.pdbx_description
1 polymer ?
#
loop_
_entity_poly.entity_id
_entity_poly.type
_entity_poly.pdbx_seq_one_letter_code
_entity_poly.pdbx_strand_id
1 'polypeptide(L)'
;VHDVLRIPVIRAVNVAGETAEDKESIRRQLESVLADEKTAGILFDGSSPGAGKTFDWNLLKNIQKTDKLLFLAGGLTPENAAQAVKTVAPDVVDVSSGVEKDVSPCAAFAGKDAEKITKFVENVRL
;
A
#
# COMPACT_ATOMS: atom_id res chain seq x y z
N VAL A 1 -0.84 -19.87 -9.21
CA VAL A 1 0.36 -19.88 -8.34
C VAL A 1 0.13 -20.79 -7.13
N HIS A 2 -0.90 -20.55 -6.32
CA HIS A 2 -1.22 -21.33 -5.11
C HIS A 2 -1.35 -22.83 -5.39
N ASP A 3 -2.08 -23.23 -6.46
CA ASP A 3 -2.33 -24.63 -6.78
C ASP A 3 -1.06 -25.40 -7.18
N VAL A 4 -0.05 -24.69 -7.66
CA VAL A 4 1.25 -25.25 -8.06
C VAL A 4 2.23 -25.29 -6.88
N LEU A 5 2.35 -24.17 -6.17
CA LEU A 5 3.39 -23.98 -5.14
C LEU A 5 2.91 -24.37 -3.73
N ARG A 6 1.61 -24.41 -3.49
CA ARG A 6 0.98 -24.65 -2.18
C ARG A 6 1.50 -23.73 -1.06
N ILE A 7 1.84 -22.51 -1.42
CA ILE A 7 2.28 -21.45 -0.50
C ILE A 7 1.21 -20.37 -0.38
N PRO A 8 1.17 -19.61 0.73
CA PRO A 8 0.30 -18.45 0.85
C PRO A 8 0.55 -17.45 -0.27
N VAL A 9 -0.52 -16.91 -0.85
CA VAL A 9 -0.46 -15.92 -1.93
C VAL A 9 -0.96 -14.58 -1.43
N ILE A 10 -0.19 -13.52 -1.67
CA ILE A 10 -0.61 -12.14 -1.48
C ILE A 10 -0.92 -11.58 -2.87
N ARG A 11 -2.14 -11.06 -3.05
CA ARG A 11 -2.56 -10.44 -4.31
C ARG A 11 -2.46 -8.94 -4.22
N ALA A 12 -1.76 -8.33 -5.18
CA ALA A 12 -1.72 -6.88 -5.31
C ALA A 12 -2.98 -6.36 -6.02
N VAL A 13 -3.55 -5.30 -5.47
CA VAL A 13 -4.64 -4.53 -6.05
C VAL A 13 -4.13 -3.10 -6.23
N ASN A 14 -4.09 -2.63 -7.46
CA ASN A 14 -3.77 -1.24 -7.74
C ASN A 14 -5.01 -0.39 -7.41
N VAL A 15 -4.87 0.50 -6.45
CA VAL A 15 -5.92 1.41 -5.98
C VAL A 15 -5.69 2.85 -6.44
N ALA A 16 -4.76 3.06 -7.38
CA ALA A 16 -4.56 4.35 -8.03
C ALA A 16 -5.72 4.64 -9.00
N GLY A 17 -6.19 5.88 -8.99
CA GLY A 17 -7.25 6.36 -9.88
C GLY A 17 -8.28 7.22 -9.16
N GLU A 18 -8.76 8.24 -9.84
CA GLU A 18 -9.68 9.23 -9.26
C GLU A 18 -11.06 9.20 -9.94
N THR A 19 -11.15 8.54 -11.10
CA THR A 19 -12.40 8.50 -11.88
C THR A 19 -13.43 7.52 -11.26
N ALA A 20 -14.69 7.69 -11.64
CA ALA A 20 -15.75 6.77 -11.24
C ALA A 20 -15.52 5.34 -11.78
N GLU A 21 -14.94 5.24 -12.98
CA GLU A 21 -14.57 3.96 -13.59
C GLU A 21 -13.45 3.27 -12.84
N ASP A 22 -12.43 4.03 -12.40
CA ASP A 22 -11.34 3.50 -11.58
C ASP A 22 -11.88 2.94 -10.25
N LYS A 23 -12.73 3.69 -9.57
CA LYS A 23 -13.35 3.27 -8.30
C LYS A 23 -14.17 2.00 -8.46
N GLU A 24 -14.93 1.88 -9.53
CA GLU A 24 -15.73 0.68 -9.82
C GLU A 24 -14.83 -0.52 -10.18
N SER A 25 -13.74 -0.31 -10.91
CA SER A 25 -12.74 -1.33 -11.21
C SER A 25 -12.06 -1.83 -9.94
N ILE A 26 -11.64 -0.91 -9.07
CA ILE A 26 -11.05 -1.24 -7.76
C ILE A 26 -12.03 -2.07 -6.92
N ARG A 27 -13.30 -1.66 -6.84
CA ARG A 27 -14.33 -2.38 -6.09
C ARG A 27 -14.49 -3.84 -6.57
N ARG A 28 -14.58 -4.06 -7.89
CA ARG A 28 -14.67 -5.42 -8.47
C ARG A 28 -13.44 -6.27 -8.17
N GLN A 29 -12.24 -5.68 -8.27
CA GLN A 29 -11.00 -6.39 -7.94
C GLN A 29 -11.00 -6.79 -6.46
N LEU A 30 -11.40 -5.89 -5.55
CA LEU A 30 -11.49 -6.15 -4.13
C LEU A 30 -12.48 -7.27 -3.81
N GLU A 31 -13.69 -7.23 -4.38
CA GLU A 31 -14.68 -8.29 -4.22
C GLU A 31 -14.13 -9.66 -4.66
N SER A 32 -13.47 -9.71 -5.81
CA SER A 32 -12.84 -10.93 -6.33
C SER A 32 -11.76 -11.48 -5.41
N VAL A 33 -10.91 -10.60 -4.88
CA VAL A 33 -9.78 -11.00 -4.01
C VAL A 33 -10.29 -11.42 -2.63
N LEU A 34 -11.28 -10.74 -2.09
CA LEU A 34 -11.89 -11.08 -0.81
C LEU A 34 -12.61 -12.43 -0.85
N ALA A 35 -13.24 -12.77 -1.97
CA ALA A 35 -13.93 -14.04 -2.17
C ALA A 35 -12.98 -15.23 -2.46
N ASP A 36 -11.73 -14.97 -2.80
CA ASP A 36 -10.75 -16.02 -3.13
C ASP A 36 -10.12 -16.61 -1.86
N GLU A 37 -10.57 -17.79 -1.46
CA GLU A 37 -10.06 -18.51 -0.28
C GLU A 37 -8.55 -18.86 -0.35
N LYS A 38 -7.96 -18.88 -1.55
CA LYS A 38 -6.53 -19.16 -1.76
C LYS A 38 -5.65 -17.95 -1.53
N THR A 39 -6.23 -16.76 -1.42
CA THR A 39 -5.54 -15.52 -1.14
C THR A 39 -5.41 -15.31 0.37
N ALA A 40 -4.18 -15.30 0.88
CA ALA A 40 -3.87 -15.11 2.29
C ALA A 40 -3.75 -13.63 2.68
N GLY A 41 -3.43 -12.76 1.73
CA GLY A 41 -3.28 -11.32 1.97
C GLY A 41 -3.52 -10.49 0.73
N ILE A 42 -3.78 -9.21 0.95
CA ILE A 42 -4.05 -8.22 -0.10
C ILE A 42 -3.06 -7.08 0.06
N LEU A 43 -2.31 -6.77 -0.98
CA LEU A 43 -1.44 -5.59 -1.04
C LEU A 43 -2.16 -4.48 -1.82
N PHE A 44 -2.49 -3.40 -1.12
CA PHE A 44 -2.99 -2.18 -1.73
C PHE A 44 -1.83 -1.30 -2.14
N ASP A 45 -1.67 -1.08 -3.43
CA ASP A 45 -0.66 -0.20 -3.99
C ASP A 45 -1.33 1.00 -4.67
N GLY A 46 -1.18 2.17 -4.08
CA GLY A 46 -1.68 3.43 -4.60
C GLY A 46 -0.65 4.19 -5.45
N SER A 47 0.47 3.57 -5.78
CA SER A 47 1.48 4.22 -6.60
C SER A 47 1.04 4.31 -8.06
N SER A 48 0.81 5.54 -8.52
CA SER A 48 0.89 5.83 -9.95
C SER A 48 2.35 6.12 -10.26
N PRO A 49 2.96 5.49 -11.27
CA PRO A 49 4.33 5.80 -11.67
C PRO A 49 4.50 7.30 -11.89
N GLY A 50 5.36 7.95 -11.08
CA GLY A 50 5.71 9.36 -11.21
C GLY A 50 4.81 10.38 -10.48
N ALA A 51 3.75 9.98 -9.78
CA ALA A 51 2.82 10.94 -9.19
C ALA A 51 3.12 11.36 -7.75
N GLY A 52 3.83 10.56 -6.95
CA GLY A 52 4.09 10.85 -5.52
C GLY A 52 2.83 11.13 -4.68
N LYS A 53 1.65 10.82 -5.23
CA LYS A 53 0.35 11.05 -4.59
C LYS A 53 -0.15 9.79 -3.94
N THR A 54 -0.69 9.93 -2.75
CA THR A 54 -1.49 8.89 -2.09
C THR A 54 -2.86 8.79 -2.76
N PHE A 55 -3.42 7.60 -2.78
CA PHE A 55 -4.81 7.39 -3.16
C PHE A 55 -5.76 7.69 -1.99
N ASP A 56 -7.06 7.72 -2.27
CA ASP A 56 -8.09 7.92 -1.23
C ASP A 56 -8.20 6.67 -0.32
N TRP A 57 -7.55 6.69 0.82
CA TRP A 57 -7.59 5.61 1.81
C TRP A 57 -9.00 5.29 2.34
N ASN A 58 -9.97 6.20 2.17
CA ASN A 58 -11.35 5.93 2.57
C ASN A 58 -11.99 4.79 1.77
N LEU A 59 -11.49 4.49 0.57
CA LEU A 59 -11.93 3.34 -0.23
C LEU A 59 -11.71 2.01 0.50
N LEU A 60 -10.76 1.95 1.43
CA LEU A 60 -10.38 0.74 2.15
C LEU A 60 -11.03 0.60 3.54
N LYS A 61 -11.76 1.61 4.03
CA LYS A 61 -12.38 1.57 5.37
C LYS A 61 -13.30 0.39 5.63
N ASN A 62 -13.94 -0.15 4.60
CA ASN A 62 -14.90 -1.25 4.74
C ASN A 62 -14.27 -2.64 4.65
N ILE A 63 -12.95 -2.74 4.42
CA ILE A 63 -12.24 -4.00 4.20
C ILE A 63 -11.68 -4.58 5.51
N GLN A 64 -11.70 -3.83 6.59
CA GLN A 64 -11.13 -4.20 7.90
C GLN A 64 -11.74 -5.45 8.56
N LYS A 65 -12.82 -6.01 8.01
CA LYS A 65 -13.50 -7.21 8.55
C LYS A 65 -13.11 -8.51 7.85
N THR A 66 -12.02 -8.50 7.10
CA THR A 66 -11.52 -9.71 6.44
C THR A 66 -10.57 -10.48 7.35
N ASP A 67 -10.48 -11.79 7.15
CA ASP A 67 -9.47 -12.68 7.74
C ASP A 67 -8.13 -12.67 7.01
N LYS A 68 -8.04 -11.92 5.89
CA LYS A 68 -6.84 -11.78 5.09
C LYS A 68 -5.93 -10.68 5.65
N LEU A 69 -4.61 -10.87 5.56
CA LEU A 69 -3.64 -9.85 5.91
C LEU A 69 -3.73 -8.65 4.94
N LEU A 70 -3.78 -7.46 5.51
CA LEU A 70 -3.83 -6.21 4.75
C LEU A 70 -2.47 -5.54 4.72
N PHE A 71 -1.90 -5.40 3.54
CA PHE A 71 -0.66 -4.69 3.28
C PHE A 71 -0.99 -3.36 2.60
N LEU A 72 -0.42 -2.28 3.10
CA LEU A 72 -0.59 -0.94 2.54
C LEU A 72 0.73 -0.43 1.97
N ALA A 73 0.73 -0.08 0.69
CA ALA A 73 1.86 0.48 -0.04
C ALA A 73 1.43 1.68 -0.90
N GLY A 74 2.40 2.31 -1.53
CA GLY A 74 2.19 3.37 -2.51
C GLY A 74 2.07 4.76 -1.90
N GLY A 75 3.05 5.61 -2.15
CA GLY A 75 3.07 7.01 -1.71
C GLY A 75 3.21 7.24 -0.22
N LEU A 76 3.53 6.21 0.58
CA LEU A 76 3.77 6.37 2.01
C LEU A 76 5.06 7.13 2.28
N THR A 77 5.00 8.03 3.25
CA THR A 77 6.14 8.83 3.74
C THR A 77 6.08 8.90 5.26
N PRO A 78 7.16 9.32 5.96
CA PRO A 78 7.09 9.56 7.39
C PRO A 78 5.95 10.49 7.81
N GLU A 79 5.64 11.49 6.98
CA GLU A 79 4.65 12.53 7.29
C GLU A 79 3.21 12.03 7.22
N ASN A 80 2.91 11.09 6.33
CA ASN A 80 1.55 10.58 6.11
C ASN A 80 1.28 9.20 6.73
N ALA A 81 2.32 8.50 7.18
CA ALA A 81 2.24 7.12 7.67
C ALA A 81 1.24 6.96 8.84
N ALA A 82 1.27 7.84 9.82
CA ALA A 82 0.36 7.79 10.96
C ALA A 82 -1.11 7.93 10.53
N GLN A 83 -1.40 8.83 9.59
CA GLN A 83 -2.74 9.01 9.05
C GLN A 83 -3.20 7.80 8.23
N ALA A 84 -2.31 7.22 7.43
CA ALA A 84 -2.58 6.02 6.65
C ALA A 84 -2.94 4.83 7.55
N VAL A 85 -2.13 4.56 8.57
CA VAL A 85 -2.39 3.50 9.56
C VAL A 85 -3.71 3.73 10.29
N LYS A 86 -3.98 4.95 10.74
CA LYS A 86 -5.22 5.29 11.44
C LYS A 86 -6.47 5.10 10.56
N THR A 87 -6.36 5.38 9.26
CA THR A 87 -7.50 5.32 8.34
C THR A 87 -7.77 3.90 7.85
N VAL A 88 -6.72 3.15 7.50
CA VAL A 88 -6.82 1.82 6.87
C VAL A 88 -6.73 0.69 7.90
N ALA A 89 -6.04 0.91 9.01
CA ALA A 89 -5.68 -0.12 10.00
C ALA A 89 -5.06 -1.38 9.35
N PRO A 90 -4.00 -1.24 8.54
CA PRO A 90 -3.38 -2.36 7.88
C PRO A 90 -2.58 -3.22 8.88
N ASP A 91 -2.38 -4.49 8.56
CA ASP A 91 -1.49 -5.37 9.33
C ASP A 91 -0.01 -5.08 9.03
N VAL A 92 0.27 -4.65 7.81
CA VAL A 92 1.63 -4.36 7.32
C VAL A 92 1.63 -3.08 6.49
N VAL A 93 2.66 -2.27 6.65
CA VAL A 93 2.96 -1.13 5.77
C VAL A 93 4.25 -1.37 5.01
N ASP A 94 4.25 -1.01 3.73
CA ASP A 94 5.39 -1.13 2.83
C ASP A 94 5.75 0.25 2.28
N VAL A 95 7.02 0.64 2.43
CA VAL A 95 7.53 1.94 1.99
C VAL A 95 8.83 1.78 1.20
N SER A 96 8.94 2.49 0.11
CA SER A 96 10.16 2.52 -0.70
C SER A 96 10.65 3.96 -0.91
N SER A 97 10.12 4.68 -1.88
CA SER A 97 10.59 6.03 -2.24
C SER A 97 10.40 7.06 -1.12
N GLY A 98 9.39 6.92 -0.28
CA GLY A 98 9.11 7.85 0.81
C GLY A 98 10.20 7.93 1.89
N VAL A 99 11.14 6.98 1.92
CA VAL A 99 12.30 6.97 2.83
C VAL A 99 13.63 7.02 2.08
N GLU A 100 13.62 7.50 0.86
CA GLU A 100 14.83 7.78 0.10
C GLU A 100 15.38 9.17 0.42
N LYS A 101 16.69 9.30 0.27
CA LYS A 101 17.36 10.61 0.34
C LYS A 101 16.86 11.49 -0.78
N ASP A 102 16.78 12.79 -0.52
CA ASP A 102 16.45 13.75 -1.55
C ASP A 102 17.56 13.77 -2.61
N VAL A 103 17.20 13.49 -3.87
CA VAL A 103 18.18 13.44 -4.95
C VAL A 103 18.54 14.84 -5.42
N SER A 104 19.82 15.11 -5.55
CA SER A 104 20.30 16.20 -6.37
C SER A 104 19.90 15.97 -7.83
N PRO A 105 19.60 17.03 -8.62
CA PRO A 105 19.20 16.90 -10.03
C PRO A 105 20.12 16.06 -10.91
N CYS A 106 21.35 15.83 -10.45
CA CYS A 106 22.39 15.09 -11.16
C CYS A 106 22.57 13.62 -10.70
N ALA A 107 21.81 13.17 -9.71
CA ALA A 107 21.95 11.81 -9.15
C ALA A 107 20.76 10.93 -9.51
N ALA A 108 21.01 9.84 -10.20
CA ALA A 108 19.97 8.87 -10.60
C ALA A 108 19.43 8.04 -9.40
N PHE A 109 20.18 7.91 -8.32
CA PHE A 109 19.82 7.16 -7.13
C PHE A 109 20.60 7.66 -5.90
N ALA A 110 19.89 7.98 -4.82
CA ALA A 110 20.50 8.52 -3.59
C ALA A 110 20.54 7.51 -2.42
N GLY A 111 19.91 6.35 -2.56
CA GLY A 111 19.78 5.37 -1.50
C GLY A 111 18.75 5.73 -0.44
N LYS A 112 18.63 4.89 0.58
CA LYS A 112 17.69 5.10 1.68
C LYS A 112 18.25 6.08 2.71
N ASP A 113 17.35 6.81 3.36
CA ASP A 113 17.64 7.78 4.40
C ASP A 113 17.32 7.18 5.78
N ALA A 114 18.35 7.05 6.63
CA ALA A 114 18.19 6.43 7.95
C ALA A 114 17.27 7.22 8.88
N GLU A 115 17.29 8.55 8.81
CA GLU A 115 16.42 9.40 9.63
C GLU A 115 14.97 9.29 9.19
N LYS A 116 14.71 9.28 7.87
CA LYS A 116 13.38 9.05 7.31
C LYS A 116 12.84 7.67 7.68
N ILE A 117 13.68 6.62 7.65
CA ILE A 117 13.28 5.27 8.07
C ILE A 117 12.89 5.27 9.55
N THR A 118 13.72 5.85 10.42
CA THR A 118 13.45 5.92 11.86
C THR A 118 12.12 6.62 12.12
N LYS A 119 11.94 7.80 11.54
CA LYS A 119 10.71 8.60 11.69
C LYS A 119 9.47 7.87 11.15
N PHE A 120 9.60 7.16 10.02
CA PHE A 120 8.52 6.34 9.49
C PHE A 120 8.10 5.25 10.47
N VAL A 121 9.06 4.49 11.01
CA VAL A 121 8.80 3.42 11.98
C VAL A 121 8.16 3.96 13.27
N GLU A 122 8.61 5.10 13.77
CA GLU A 122 8.01 5.76 14.93
C GLU A 122 6.55 6.14 14.67
N ASN A 123 6.26 6.71 13.50
CA ASN A 123 4.93 7.19 13.13
C ASN A 123 3.91 6.07 12.85
N VAL A 124 4.35 4.88 12.44
CA VAL A 124 3.43 3.73 12.25
C VAL A 124 3.15 2.95 13.54
N ARG A 125 3.93 3.13 14.58
CA ARG A 125 3.78 2.47 15.88
C ARG A 125 2.87 3.20 16.88
N LEU A 126 2.31 4.30 16.47
CA LEU A 126 1.46 5.12 17.34
C LEU A 126 0.10 4.47 17.65
#